data_b76c5fa512526965af6a15145c0cc628
#
_entry.id   b76c5fa512526965af6a15145c0cc628
#
_cell.length_a   1.000
_cell.length_b   1.000
_cell.length_c   1.000
_cell.angle_alpha   90.00
_cell.angle_beta   90.00
_cell.angle_gamma   90.00
#
_symmetry.space_group_name_H-M   'P 1'
#
loop_
_entity.id
_entity.type
_entity.pdbx_description
1 polymer ?
#
loop_
_entity_poly.entity_id
_entity_poly.type
_entity_poly.pdbx_seq_one_letter_code
_entity_poly.pdbx_strand_id
1 'polypeptide(L)'
;MRQDQCAFTNVSVFDHPYFEAIFGGSEFPDGSFMIDEEEEIIEFQKDFIKVINDIREKNIFTFPVLTDSLLYQEGKFVDEEFAKWACEASRKWNIFNFFTDSSVNSLSNCCRLKSDIRDLYFNSIGGTALKVGSVKVSTLNLARLAYQNKTEKDFLVALRDLVVKNLKLLDIIRKIISRNVEKGLLPNFSFGLIDFEHLYNTCGINGIYEVMKSFGYTSVDELGNTYYNDEAYDFGQRIFKVIHNTIADFALDKNYKINIE
;
A
#
# COMPACT_ATOMS: atom_id res chain seq x y z
N MET A 1 18.12 10.68 -10.72
CA MET A 1 16.69 11.00 -10.91
C MET A 1 16.49 11.49 -12.33
N ARG A 2 15.39 11.16 -12.97
CA ARG A 2 15.01 11.79 -14.22
C ARG A 2 14.67 13.25 -13.93
N GLN A 3 15.10 14.15 -14.82
CA GLN A 3 15.08 15.59 -14.62
C GLN A 3 13.68 16.18 -14.30
N ASP A 4 12.59 15.50 -14.72
CA ASP A 4 11.20 15.94 -14.58
C ASP A 4 10.38 15.16 -13.54
N GLN A 5 11.03 14.39 -12.64
CA GLN A 5 10.35 13.63 -11.60
C GLN A 5 10.73 14.17 -10.22
N CYS A 6 9.72 14.57 -9.44
CA CYS A 6 9.90 14.81 -8.01
C CYS A 6 10.14 13.48 -7.26
N ALA A 7 10.80 13.57 -6.12
CA ALA A 7 10.93 12.43 -5.23
C ALA A 7 9.57 12.11 -4.61
N PHE A 8 9.14 10.84 -4.71
CA PHE A 8 7.99 10.34 -3.98
C PHE A 8 8.45 10.03 -2.56
N THR A 9 7.97 10.80 -1.61
CA THR A 9 8.29 10.63 -0.19
C THR A 9 7.07 10.11 0.55
N ASN A 10 7.30 9.28 1.56
CA ASN A 10 6.29 8.82 2.50
C ASN A 10 6.73 9.13 3.92
N VAL A 11 5.78 9.54 4.74
CA VAL A 11 5.94 9.69 6.18
C VAL A 11 4.86 8.87 6.84
N SER A 12 5.24 8.05 7.80
CA SER A 12 4.30 7.28 8.62
C SER A 12 4.16 7.94 9.98
N VAL A 13 2.94 7.97 10.49
CA VAL A 13 2.62 8.26 11.88
C VAL A 13 2.10 6.99 12.54
N PHE A 14 2.28 6.89 13.83
CA PHE A 14 2.09 5.66 14.59
C PHE A 14 1.26 5.94 15.84
N ASP A 15 0.29 5.07 16.14
CA ASP A 15 -0.33 5.01 17.46
C ASP A 15 0.68 4.54 18.54
N HIS A 16 0.33 4.65 19.82
CA HIS A 16 1.22 4.26 20.92
C HIS A 16 1.73 2.81 20.81
N PRO A 17 0.90 1.79 20.52
CA PRO A 17 1.39 0.42 20.39
C PRO A 17 2.41 0.22 19.25
N TYR A 18 2.23 0.89 18.11
CA TYR A 18 3.20 0.83 17.03
C TYR A 18 4.47 1.60 17.36
N PHE A 19 4.34 2.76 18.01
CA PHE A 19 5.49 3.55 18.46
C PHE A 19 6.37 2.75 19.42
N GLU A 20 5.77 2.18 20.48
CA GLU A 20 6.49 1.36 21.44
C GLU A 20 7.21 0.18 20.76
N ALA A 21 6.52 -0.53 19.86
CA ALA A 21 7.08 -1.71 19.20
C ALA A 21 8.25 -1.38 18.26
N ILE A 22 8.24 -0.21 17.62
CA ILE A 22 9.26 0.19 16.63
C ILE A 22 10.42 0.93 17.29
N PHE A 23 10.11 1.85 18.20
CA PHE A 23 11.05 2.83 18.73
C PHE A 23 11.34 2.66 20.22
N GLY A 24 10.54 1.88 20.97
CA GLY A 24 10.67 1.77 22.42
C GLY A 24 12.05 1.36 22.92
N GLY A 25 12.80 0.59 22.14
CA GLY A 25 14.18 0.21 22.42
C GLY A 25 15.25 1.12 21.80
N SER A 26 14.86 2.22 21.16
CA SER A 26 15.80 3.16 20.51
C SER A 26 16.27 4.22 21.49
N GLU A 27 17.57 4.59 21.38
CA GLU A 27 18.21 5.58 22.24
C GLU A 27 18.43 6.90 21.50
N PHE A 28 18.29 8.01 22.21
CA PHE A 28 18.76 9.31 21.74
C PHE A 28 20.28 9.43 21.92
N PRO A 29 20.93 10.43 21.28
CA PRO A 29 22.37 10.65 21.39
C PRO A 29 22.86 10.93 22.83
N ASP A 30 22.00 11.34 23.73
CA ASP A 30 22.30 11.58 25.15
C ASP A 30 22.15 10.32 26.02
N GLY A 31 21.68 9.22 25.45
CA GLY A 31 21.50 7.94 26.14
C GLY A 31 20.12 7.73 26.77
N SER A 32 19.19 8.68 26.64
CA SER A 32 17.78 8.46 27.01
C SER A 32 17.07 7.60 25.96
N PHE A 33 16.01 6.89 26.37
CA PHE A 33 15.23 6.06 25.46
C PHE A 33 14.07 6.86 24.85
N MET A 34 13.74 6.55 23.58
CA MET A 34 12.61 7.20 22.91
C MET A 34 11.28 6.93 23.59
N ILE A 35 11.14 5.82 24.29
CA ILE A 35 9.93 5.49 25.03
C ILE A 35 9.70 6.44 26.22
N ASP A 36 10.77 6.99 26.80
CA ASP A 36 10.66 7.95 27.92
C ASP A 36 10.08 9.30 27.49
N GLU A 37 10.13 9.59 26.17
CA GLU A 37 9.62 10.82 25.53
C GLU A 37 8.44 10.52 24.56
N GLU A 38 7.72 9.41 24.79
CA GLU A 38 6.67 8.93 23.88
C GLU A 38 5.58 9.99 23.65
N GLU A 39 5.08 10.61 24.71
CA GLU A 39 4.00 11.60 24.63
C GLU A 39 4.41 12.83 23.82
N GLU A 40 5.63 13.32 23.98
CA GLU A 40 6.17 14.44 23.24
C GLU A 40 6.34 14.11 21.76
N ILE A 41 6.73 12.88 21.44
CA ILE A 41 6.88 12.43 20.05
C ILE A 41 5.50 12.25 19.41
N ILE A 42 4.52 11.71 20.12
CA ILE A 42 3.14 11.61 19.64
C ILE A 42 2.55 13.01 19.38
N GLU A 43 2.75 13.98 20.29
CA GLU A 43 2.32 15.36 20.06
C GLU A 43 3.07 16.00 18.88
N PHE A 44 4.36 15.74 18.71
CA PHE A 44 5.09 16.17 17.52
C PHE A 44 4.49 15.63 16.23
N GLN A 45 4.10 14.35 16.17
CA GLN A 45 3.41 13.78 15.02
C GLN A 45 2.11 14.56 14.73
N LYS A 46 1.31 14.86 15.76
CA LYS A 46 0.05 15.62 15.62
C LYS A 46 0.29 17.04 15.09
N ASP A 47 1.29 17.73 15.62
CA ASP A 47 1.66 19.07 15.17
C ASP A 47 2.16 19.07 13.72
N PHE A 48 2.98 18.07 13.33
CA PHE A 48 3.42 17.91 11.95
C PHE A 48 2.23 17.75 11.00
N ILE A 49 1.25 16.92 11.34
CA ILE A 49 0.04 16.71 10.54
C ILE A 49 -0.81 17.99 10.45
N LYS A 50 -0.91 18.75 11.53
CA LYS A 50 -1.59 20.05 11.54
C LYS A 50 -0.93 21.02 10.55
N VAL A 51 0.40 21.11 10.55
CA VAL A 51 1.14 21.96 9.60
C VAL A 51 0.87 21.53 8.15
N ILE A 52 0.87 20.22 7.87
CA ILE A 52 0.54 19.71 6.53
C ILE A 52 -0.89 20.09 6.13
N ASN A 53 -1.85 19.96 7.04
CA ASN A 53 -3.25 20.37 6.78
C ASN A 53 -3.35 21.88 6.49
N ASP A 54 -2.66 22.72 7.25
CA ASP A 54 -2.65 24.17 7.04
C ASP A 54 -2.04 24.56 5.67
N ILE A 55 -1.04 23.82 5.22
CA ILE A 55 -0.46 24.00 3.88
C ILE A 55 -1.46 23.57 2.80
N ARG A 56 -2.08 22.39 2.96
CA ARG A 56 -3.07 21.85 2.00
C ARG A 56 -4.32 22.73 1.88
N GLU A 57 -4.67 23.47 2.91
CA GLU A 57 -5.76 24.45 2.84
C GLU A 57 -5.51 25.57 1.82
N LYS A 58 -4.25 25.92 1.62
CA LYS A 58 -3.84 27.08 0.81
C LYS A 58 -3.23 26.69 -0.54
N ASN A 59 -2.66 25.48 -0.63
CA ASN A 59 -1.89 25.04 -1.77
C ASN A 59 -2.13 23.55 -2.09
N ILE A 60 -1.91 23.17 -3.37
CA ILE A 60 -1.80 21.77 -3.74
C ILE A 60 -0.49 21.22 -3.16
N PHE A 61 -0.58 20.26 -2.25
CA PHE A 61 0.55 19.65 -1.58
C PHE A 61 0.37 18.13 -1.55
N THR A 62 0.95 17.46 -2.53
CA THR A 62 0.72 16.03 -2.79
C THR A 62 1.68 15.11 -2.06
N PHE A 63 2.87 15.60 -1.71
CA PHE A 63 3.89 14.84 -1.00
C PHE A 63 4.34 15.57 0.26
N PRO A 64 4.72 14.84 1.32
CA PRO A 64 4.78 13.38 1.43
C PRO A 64 3.39 12.72 1.37
N VAL A 65 3.35 11.45 0.92
CA VAL A 65 2.23 10.57 1.21
C VAL A 65 2.28 10.25 2.69
N LEU A 66 1.13 10.35 3.36
CA LEU A 66 1.05 10.12 4.80
C LEU A 66 0.36 8.78 5.07
N THR A 67 1.01 7.91 5.80
CA THR A 67 0.47 6.63 6.25
C THR A 67 0.26 6.68 7.76
N ASP A 68 -0.93 6.34 8.20
CA ASP A 68 -1.27 6.22 9.61
C ASP A 68 -1.41 4.75 9.98
N SER A 69 -0.57 4.27 10.89
CA SER A 69 -0.52 2.87 11.31
C SER A 69 -1.22 2.70 12.66
N LEU A 70 -2.31 1.96 12.67
CA LEU A 70 -3.19 1.76 13.81
C LEU A 70 -3.32 0.28 14.14
N LEU A 71 -3.09 -0.08 15.40
CA LEU A 71 -3.31 -1.43 15.88
C LEU A 71 -4.80 -1.69 16.12
N TYR A 72 -5.32 -2.72 15.43
CA TYR A 72 -6.72 -3.13 15.52
C TYR A 72 -6.84 -4.56 16.00
N GLN A 73 -7.39 -4.77 17.20
CA GLN A 73 -7.54 -6.08 17.81
C GLN A 73 -8.93 -6.24 18.42
N GLU A 74 -9.46 -7.45 18.39
CA GLU A 74 -10.75 -7.80 19.00
C GLU A 74 -11.93 -6.90 18.60
N GLY A 75 -11.90 -6.41 17.36
CA GLY A 75 -12.99 -5.58 16.80
C GLY A 75 -12.91 -4.10 17.14
N LYS A 76 -11.80 -3.60 17.71
CA LYS A 76 -11.59 -2.19 18.07
C LYS A 76 -10.15 -1.75 17.87
N PHE A 77 -9.93 -0.44 17.79
CA PHE A 77 -8.60 0.12 17.88
C PHE A 77 -8.08 0.00 19.30
N VAL A 78 -6.82 -0.39 19.45
CA VAL A 78 -6.18 -0.49 20.77
C VAL A 78 -5.99 0.90 21.37
N ASP A 79 -5.57 1.85 20.54
CA ASP A 79 -5.51 3.28 20.88
C ASP A 79 -6.69 4.00 20.22
N GLU A 80 -7.82 4.02 20.91
CA GLU A 80 -9.06 4.65 20.43
C GLU A 80 -8.94 6.18 20.33
N GLU A 81 -8.16 6.82 21.21
CA GLU A 81 -7.97 8.28 21.21
C GLU A 81 -7.15 8.74 20.00
N PHE A 82 -6.04 8.07 19.73
CA PHE A 82 -5.23 8.37 18.57
C PHE A 82 -5.99 8.09 17.27
N ALA A 83 -6.69 6.96 17.17
CA ALA A 83 -7.51 6.62 16.00
C ALA A 83 -8.60 7.67 15.75
N LYS A 84 -9.26 8.17 16.82
CA LYS A 84 -10.26 9.25 16.71
C LYS A 84 -9.64 10.53 16.21
N TRP A 85 -8.49 10.95 16.79
CA TRP A 85 -7.76 12.11 16.33
C TRP A 85 -7.38 11.99 14.86
N ALA A 86 -6.85 10.85 14.42
CA ALA A 86 -6.45 10.61 13.03
C ALA A 86 -7.64 10.71 12.06
N CYS A 87 -8.80 10.16 12.43
CA CYS A 87 -10.03 10.32 11.66
C CYS A 87 -10.47 11.78 11.55
N GLU A 88 -10.40 12.55 12.64
CA GLU A 88 -10.74 13.97 12.65
C GLU A 88 -9.75 14.80 11.80
N ALA A 89 -8.45 14.53 11.91
CA ALA A 89 -7.42 15.18 11.10
C ALA A 89 -7.62 14.88 9.60
N SER A 90 -8.09 13.68 9.26
CA SER A 90 -8.34 13.26 7.87
C SER A 90 -9.67 13.74 7.31
N ARG A 91 -10.62 14.14 8.15
CA ARG A 91 -12.01 14.45 7.76
C ARG A 91 -12.14 15.49 6.65
N LYS A 92 -11.33 16.55 6.70
CA LYS A 92 -11.42 17.67 5.73
C LYS A 92 -10.64 17.37 4.44
N TRP A 93 -9.48 16.79 4.55
CA TRP A 93 -8.50 16.72 3.45
C TRP A 93 -8.17 15.31 3.02
N ASN A 94 -8.74 14.27 3.66
CA ASN A 94 -8.39 12.86 3.42
C ASN A 94 -6.86 12.66 3.40
N ILE A 95 -6.21 13.10 4.50
CA ILE A 95 -4.76 13.26 4.54
C ILE A 95 -4.02 11.93 4.62
N PHE A 96 -4.63 10.91 5.27
CA PHE A 96 -3.98 9.64 5.55
C PHE A 96 -4.36 8.51 4.61
N ASN A 97 -3.37 7.65 4.33
CA ASN A 97 -3.63 6.27 4.02
C ASN A 97 -3.62 5.48 5.34
N PHE A 98 -4.79 5.05 5.78
CA PHE A 98 -4.91 4.25 7.00
C PHE A 98 -4.41 2.85 6.77
N PHE A 99 -3.50 2.39 7.63
CA PHE A 99 -3.02 1.02 7.69
C PHE A 99 -3.41 0.43 9.03
N THR A 100 -4.25 -0.61 9.00
CA THR A 100 -4.70 -1.31 10.20
C THR A 100 -4.25 -2.75 10.15
N ASP A 101 -3.70 -3.25 11.25
CA ASP A 101 -3.32 -4.65 11.38
C ASP A 101 -3.60 -5.15 12.81
N SER A 102 -3.71 -6.45 12.97
CA SER A 102 -3.85 -7.11 14.28
C SER A 102 -2.53 -7.31 15.00
N SER A 103 -1.40 -6.94 14.41
CA SER A 103 -0.07 -7.08 14.95
C SER A 103 0.82 -5.91 14.57
N VAL A 104 1.54 -5.39 15.53
CA VAL A 104 2.58 -4.35 15.35
C VAL A 104 3.79 -4.81 14.52
N ASN A 105 3.89 -6.10 14.21
CA ASN A 105 4.95 -6.65 13.37
C ASN A 105 4.77 -6.35 11.87
N SER A 106 3.70 -5.69 11.48
CA SER A 106 3.40 -5.35 10.11
C SER A 106 3.40 -3.85 9.91
N LEU A 107 4.03 -3.39 8.84
CA LEU A 107 4.01 -1.99 8.41
C LEU A 107 3.63 -1.88 6.95
N SER A 108 3.08 -0.73 6.58
CA SER A 108 2.83 -0.36 5.19
C SER A 108 3.76 0.75 4.75
N ASN A 109 4.22 0.68 3.51
CA ASN A 109 4.95 1.78 2.86
C ASN A 109 4.02 2.57 1.91
N CYS A 110 4.57 3.58 1.24
CA CYS A 110 3.83 4.45 0.31
C CYS A 110 3.08 3.68 -0.80
N CYS A 111 3.58 2.52 -1.20
CA CYS A 111 2.97 1.63 -2.19
C CYS A 111 2.02 0.60 -1.54
N ARG A 112 1.66 0.78 -0.28
CA ARG A 112 0.78 -0.11 0.51
C ARG A 112 1.26 -1.56 0.56
N LEU A 113 2.55 -1.78 0.36
CA LEU A 113 3.17 -3.07 0.54
C LEU A 113 3.25 -3.35 2.04
N LYS A 114 2.59 -4.42 2.47
CA LYS A 114 2.71 -4.92 3.83
C LYS A 114 4.10 -5.56 3.99
N SER A 115 4.87 -5.04 4.93
CA SER A 115 6.18 -5.58 5.32
C SER A 115 6.09 -6.13 6.73
N ASP A 116 6.66 -7.30 6.98
CA ASP A 116 6.77 -7.85 8.33
C ASP A 116 8.07 -7.33 8.97
N ILE A 117 7.97 -6.68 10.12
CA ILE A 117 9.12 -6.10 10.84
C ILE A 117 10.16 -7.17 11.19
N ARG A 118 9.74 -8.43 11.37
CA ARG A 118 10.66 -9.54 11.67
C ARG A 118 11.60 -9.88 10.52
N ASP A 119 11.21 -9.52 9.29
CA ASP A 119 12.03 -9.68 8.08
C ASP A 119 12.86 -8.41 7.79
N LEU A 120 12.74 -7.38 8.62
CA LEU A 120 13.46 -6.12 8.46
C LEU A 120 14.87 -6.25 9.04
N TYR A 121 15.87 -5.85 8.25
CA TYR A 121 17.20 -5.58 8.79
C TYR A 121 17.09 -4.40 9.78
N PHE A 122 17.50 -4.63 11.02
CA PHE A 122 17.31 -3.81 12.21
C PHE A 122 17.91 -2.38 12.18
N ASN A 123 18.43 -1.90 11.06
CA ASN A 123 19.14 -0.64 10.94
C ASN A 123 18.39 0.46 10.17
N SER A 124 17.07 0.34 9.97
CA SER A 124 16.31 1.40 9.32
C SER A 124 15.44 2.12 10.34
N ILE A 125 15.80 3.33 10.69
CA ILE A 125 14.95 4.26 11.43
C ILE A 125 13.68 4.49 10.58
N GLY A 126 12.51 4.28 11.18
CA GLY A 126 11.22 4.59 10.56
C GLY A 126 10.49 3.43 9.89
N GLY A 127 10.81 2.18 10.22
CA GLY A 127 9.99 1.02 9.84
C GLY A 127 9.89 0.74 8.34
N THR A 128 10.74 1.34 7.52
CA THR A 128 10.87 1.00 6.11
C THR A 128 11.79 -0.20 5.96
N ALA A 129 11.26 -1.30 5.43
CA ALA A 129 12.12 -2.40 5.01
C ALA A 129 13.12 -1.89 3.99
N LEU A 130 14.41 -1.91 4.36
CA LEU A 130 15.48 -1.64 3.42
C LEU A 130 15.40 -2.66 2.29
N LYS A 131 15.59 -2.20 1.05
CA LYS A 131 15.65 -3.05 -0.15
C LYS A 131 14.33 -3.70 -0.57
N VAL A 132 13.21 -3.37 0.07
CA VAL A 132 11.88 -3.81 -0.38
C VAL A 132 11.31 -2.85 -1.41
N GLY A 133 10.64 -3.40 -2.43
CA GLY A 133 10.02 -2.61 -3.48
C GLY A 133 9.36 -3.50 -4.54
N SER A 134 9.08 -2.93 -5.69
CA SER A 134 8.54 -3.67 -6.83
C SER A 134 9.52 -3.65 -8.00
N VAL A 135 9.76 -4.80 -8.61
CA VAL A 135 10.51 -4.90 -9.87
C VAL A 135 9.77 -4.13 -10.97
N LYS A 136 8.46 -4.34 -11.04
CA LYS A 136 7.58 -3.68 -11.99
C LYS A 136 6.14 -3.79 -11.54
N VAL A 137 5.39 -2.69 -11.73
CA VAL A 137 3.93 -2.67 -11.63
C VAL A 137 3.36 -2.78 -13.05
N SER A 138 2.32 -3.58 -13.20
CA SER A 138 1.49 -3.63 -14.41
C SER A 138 0.02 -3.63 -14.01
N THR A 139 -0.70 -2.59 -14.42
CA THR A 139 -2.07 -2.32 -13.97
C THR A 139 -3.10 -2.87 -14.96
N LEU A 140 -4.05 -3.64 -14.46
CA LEU A 140 -5.20 -4.16 -15.20
C LEU A 140 -6.25 -3.07 -15.39
N ASN A 141 -6.67 -2.83 -16.62
CA ASN A 141 -7.78 -1.94 -16.93
C ASN A 141 -9.10 -2.72 -16.89
N LEU A 142 -9.71 -2.80 -15.71
CA LEU A 142 -10.97 -3.54 -15.52
C LEU A 142 -12.16 -2.83 -16.16
N ALA A 143 -12.14 -1.52 -16.25
CA ALA A 143 -13.18 -0.75 -16.93
C ALA A 143 -13.30 -1.19 -18.40
N ARG A 144 -12.17 -1.27 -19.10
CA ARG A 144 -12.13 -1.76 -20.49
C ARG A 144 -12.61 -3.20 -20.58
N LEU A 145 -12.24 -4.05 -19.64
CA LEU A 145 -12.63 -5.44 -19.61
C LEU A 145 -14.15 -5.58 -19.45
N ALA A 146 -14.78 -4.79 -18.55
CA ALA A 146 -16.23 -4.77 -18.35
C ALA A 146 -16.97 -4.26 -19.60
N TYR A 147 -16.41 -3.24 -20.27
CA TYR A 147 -16.99 -2.76 -21.53
C TYR A 147 -17.05 -3.85 -22.61
N GLN A 148 -16.04 -4.73 -22.66
CA GLN A 148 -15.94 -5.81 -23.65
C GLN A 148 -16.76 -7.05 -23.29
N ASN A 149 -17.11 -7.23 -22.03
CA ASN A 149 -17.79 -8.43 -21.52
C ASN A 149 -19.10 -8.04 -20.82
N LYS A 150 -20.23 -8.42 -21.39
CA LYS A 150 -21.55 -7.93 -20.95
C LYS A 150 -22.21 -8.75 -19.86
N THR A 151 -21.67 -9.93 -19.54
CA THR A 151 -22.14 -10.76 -18.43
C THR A 151 -21.03 -10.89 -17.38
N GLU A 152 -21.42 -11.01 -16.11
CA GLU A 152 -20.45 -11.24 -15.02
C GLU A 152 -19.61 -12.50 -15.27
N LYS A 153 -20.24 -13.57 -15.77
CA LYS A 153 -19.55 -14.83 -16.06
C LYS A 153 -18.44 -14.63 -17.10
N ASP A 154 -18.74 -13.96 -18.21
CA ASP A 154 -17.75 -13.71 -19.26
C ASP A 154 -16.67 -12.76 -18.76
N PHE A 155 -17.03 -11.76 -17.98
CA PHE A 155 -16.08 -10.84 -17.35
C PHE A 155 -15.11 -11.58 -16.43
N LEU A 156 -15.58 -12.46 -15.53
CA LEU A 156 -14.71 -13.19 -14.60
C LEU A 156 -13.78 -14.16 -15.32
N VAL A 157 -14.24 -14.81 -16.41
CA VAL A 157 -13.38 -15.66 -17.25
C VAL A 157 -12.32 -14.82 -17.95
N ALA A 158 -12.71 -13.71 -18.58
CA ALA A 158 -11.77 -12.80 -19.24
C ALA A 158 -10.80 -12.15 -18.25
N LEU A 159 -11.24 -11.86 -17.02
CA LEU A 159 -10.42 -11.35 -15.93
C LEU A 159 -9.30 -12.34 -15.59
N ARG A 160 -9.63 -13.61 -15.38
CA ARG A 160 -8.64 -14.65 -15.11
C ARG A 160 -7.57 -14.70 -16.20
N ASP A 161 -7.99 -14.72 -17.47
CA ASP A 161 -7.07 -14.75 -18.61
C ASP A 161 -6.19 -13.50 -18.68
N LEU A 162 -6.75 -12.34 -18.37
CA LEU A 162 -6.01 -11.08 -18.33
C LEU A 162 -4.97 -11.08 -17.20
N VAL A 163 -5.33 -11.55 -16.00
CA VAL A 163 -4.41 -11.71 -14.86
C VAL A 163 -3.25 -12.64 -15.24
N VAL A 164 -3.53 -13.83 -15.83
CA VAL A 164 -2.48 -14.76 -16.26
C VAL A 164 -1.53 -14.11 -17.27
N LYS A 165 -2.05 -13.39 -18.26
CA LYS A 165 -1.22 -12.66 -19.25
C LYS A 165 -0.34 -11.61 -18.58
N ASN A 166 -0.91 -10.87 -17.63
CA ASN A 166 -0.19 -9.85 -16.87
C ASN A 166 0.94 -10.45 -16.02
N LEU A 167 0.68 -11.54 -15.32
CA LEU A 167 1.67 -12.25 -14.52
C LEU A 167 2.81 -12.81 -15.38
N LYS A 168 2.51 -13.36 -16.55
CA LYS A 168 3.53 -13.81 -17.51
C LYS A 168 4.40 -12.64 -18.00
N LEU A 169 3.79 -11.46 -18.28
CA LEU A 169 4.53 -10.26 -18.67
C LEU A 169 5.48 -9.82 -17.56
N LEU A 170 5.00 -9.75 -16.32
CA LEU A 170 5.80 -9.38 -15.17
C LEU A 170 6.95 -10.36 -14.91
N ASP A 171 6.72 -11.67 -15.08
CA ASP A 171 7.76 -12.72 -14.98
C ASP A 171 8.86 -12.56 -16.05
N ILE A 172 8.47 -12.24 -17.29
CA ILE A 172 9.42 -11.95 -18.37
C ILE A 172 10.26 -10.71 -18.05
N ILE A 173 9.63 -9.64 -17.59
CA ILE A 173 10.34 -8.41 -17.20
C ILE A 173 11.33 -8.71 -16.07
N ARG A 174 10.91 -9.45 -15.05
CA ARG A 174 11.75 -9.87 -13.93
C ARG A 174 12.99 -10.65 -14.42
N LYS A 175 12.81 -11.60 -15.34
CA LYS A 175 13.92 -12.36 -15.95
C LYS A 175 14.89 -11.48 -16.73
N ILE A 176 14.39 -10.47 -17.45
CA ILE A 176 15.24 -9.52 -18.17
C ILE A 176 16.08 -8.69 -17.18
N ILE A 177 15.45 -8.21 -16.09
CA ILE A 177 16.14 -7.43 -15.07
C ILE A 177 17.18 -8.29 -14.34
N SER A 178 16.83 -9.53 -13.93
CA SER A 178 17.77 -10.48 -13.31
C SER A 178 19.02 -10.67 -14.16
N ARG A 179 18.85 -10.94 -15.45
CA ARG A 179 19.99 -11.06 -16.38
C ARG A 179 20.84 -9.79 -16.44
N ASN A 180 20.23 -8.60 -16.32
CA ASN A 180 20.99 -7.35 -16.32
C ASN A 180 21.74 -7.14 -14.99
N VAL A 181 21.16 -7.56 -13.87
CA VAL A 181 21.83 -7.60 -12.56
C VAL A 181 23.06 -8.52 -12.62
N GLU A 182 22.91 -9.75 -13.13
CA GLU A 182 24.00 -10.74 -13.29
C GLU A 182 25.14 -10.21 -14.15
N LYS A 183 24.84 -9.37 -15.14
CA LYS A 183 25.83 -8.71 -15.99
C LYS A 183 26.46 -7.45 -15.41
N GLY A 184 26.10 -7.05 -14.19
CA GLY A 184 26.59 -5.84 -13.55
C GLY A 184 26.08 -4.53 -14.19
N LEU A 185 25.01 -4.58 -15.01
CA LEU A 185 24.49 -3.40 -15.71
C LEU A 185 23.62 -2.50 -14.81
N LEU A 186 23.31 -2.95 -13.60
CA LEU A 186 22.48 -2.23 -12.63
C LEU A 186 23.29 -1.98 -11.34
N PRO A 187 24.01 -0.86 -11.24
CA PRO A 187 24.99 -0.62 -10.17
C PRO A 187 24.38 -0.64 -8.76
N ASN A 188 23.12 -0.24 -8.58
CA ASN A 188 22.47 -0.27 -7.27
C ASN A 188 22.38 -1.69 -6.68
N PHE A 189 22.22 -2.70 -7.52
CA PHE A 189 22.28 -4.10 -7.10
C PHE A 189 23.72 -4.53 -6.81
N SER A 190 24.67 -4.14 -7.65
CA SER A 190 26.10 -4.48 -7.47
C SER A 190 26.68 -3.86 -6.19
N PHE A 191 26.20 -2.68 -5.78
CA PHE A 191 26.57 -2.04 -4.52
C PHE A 191 25.78 -2.56 -3.31
N GLY A 192 24.89 -3.53 -3.48
CA GLY A 192 24.09 -4.08 -2.40
C GLY A 192 23.02 -3.13 -1.84
N LEU A 193 22.70 -2.04 -2.56
CA LEU A 193 21.65 -1.09 -2.14
C LEU A 193 20.24 -1.62 -2.36
N ILE A 194 20.07 -2.56 -3.31
CA ILE A 194 18.81 -3.22 -3.62
C ILE A 194 19.05 -4.72 -3.63
N ASP A 195 18.13 -5.47 -3.06
CA ASP A 195 18.13 -6.92 -3.08
C ASP A 195 16.99 -7.43 -3.95
N PHE A 196 17.33 -8.24 -4.95
CA PHE A 196 16.35 -8.72 -5.92
C PHE A 196 15.32 -9.68 -5.31
N GLU A 197 15.70 -10.40 -4.25
CA GLU A 197 14.83 -11.35 -3.57
C GLU A 197 13.70 -10.65 -2.78
N HIS A 198 13.95 -9.42 -2.31
CA HIS A 198 12.98 -8.63 -1.58
C HIS A 198 12.06 -7.78 -2.49
N LEU A 199 12.19 -7.90 -3.81
CA LEU A 199 11.35 -7.17 -4.75
C LEU A 199 10.13 -8.01 -5.18
N TYR A 200 8.96 -7.39 -5.10
CA TYR A 200 7.71 -7.97 -5.58
C TYR A 200 7.54 -7.81 -7.11
N ASN A 201 6.71 -8.66 -7.71
CA ASN A 201 6.00 -8.30 -8.93
C ASN A 201 4.62 -7.76 -8.52
N THR A 202 4.24 -6.58 -9.00
CA THR A 202 2.99 -5.92 -8.57
C THR A 202 1.95 -5.96 -9.68
N CYS A 203 0.81 -6.57 -9.37
CA CYS A 203 -0.38 -6.56 -10.20
C CYS A 203 -1.29 -5.41 -9.77
N GLY A 204 -1.25 -4.30 -10.50
CA GLY A 204 -2.11 -3.15 -10.24
C GLY A 204 -3.54 -3.40 -10.72
N ILE A 205 -4.52 -2.74 -10.08
CA ILE A 205 -5.93 -2.81 -10.43
C ILE A 205 -6.48 -1.39 -10.53
N ASN A 206 -7.25 -1.15 -11.60
CA ASN A 206 -7.94 0.12 -11.74
C ASN A 206 -9.31 -0.09 -12.42
N GLY A 207 -10.26 0.79 -12.15
CA GLY A 207 -11.56 0.78 -12.82
C GLY A 207 -12.65 -0.06 -12.14
N ILE A 208 -12.54 -0.35 -10.85
CA ILE A 208 -13.58 -1.09 -10.10
C ILE A 208 -14.91 -0.34 -10.12
N TYR A 209 -14.91 0.99 -9.95
CA TYR A 209 -16.12 1.79 -10.02
C TYR A 209 -16.83 1.63 -11.37
N GLU A 210 -16.10 1.72 -12.46
CA GLU A 210 -16.62 1.58 -13.81
C GLU A 210 -17.15 0.17 -14.08
N VAL A 211 -16.51 -0.86 -13.49
CA VAL A 211 -17.03 -2.23 -13.53
C VAL A 211 -18.39 -2.29 -12.85
N MET A 212 -18.49 -1.81 -11.59
CA MET A 212 -19.74 -1.83 -10.84
C MET A 212 -20.85 -1.05 -11.55
N LYS A 213 -20.53 0.11 -12.09
CA LYS A 213 -21.44 0.93 -12.89
C LYS A 213 -21.88 0.21 -14.16
N SER A 214 -20.98 -0.49 -14.85
CA SER A 214 -21.29 -1.23 -16.10
C SER A 214 -22.27 -2.38 -15.88
N PHE A 215 -22.25 -2.99 -14.69
CA PHE A 215 -23.15 -4.08 -14.30
C PHE A 215 -24.41 -3.61 -13.55
N GLY A 216 -24.57 -2.29 -13.34
CA GLY A 216 -25.76 -1.73 -12.68
C GLY A 216 -25.70 -1.81 -11.14
N TYR A 217 -24.51 -1.96 -10.56
CA TYR A 217 -24.32 -2.10 -9.11
C TYR A 217 -23.97 -0.78 -8.41
N THR A 218 -24.28 0.34 -9.06
CA THR A 218 -24.19 1.66 -8.45
C THR A 218 -25.54 2.34 -8.47
N SER A 219 -25.82 3.12 -7.43
CA SER A 219 -27.01 3.95 -7.31
C SER A 219 -26.60 5.40 -7.06
N VAL A 220 -27.52 6.33 -7.32
CA VAL A 220 -27.31 7.76 -7.09
C VAL A 220 -28.38 8.24 -6.12
N ASP A 221 -27.98 8.95 -5.08
CA ASP A 221 -28.90 9.55 -4.11
C ASP A 221 -29.55 10.85 -4.64
N GLU A 222 -30.45 11.43 -3.86
CA GLU A 222 -31.16 12.66 -4.20
C GLU A 222 -30.21 13.88 -4.36
N LEU A 223 -29.03 13.82 -3.78
CA LEU A 223 -28.00 14.86 -3.85
C LEU A 223 -27.02 14.66 -5.03
N GLY A 224 -27.18 13.55 -5.78
CA GLY A 224 -26.30 13.21 -6.90
C GLY A 224 -25.04 12.44 -6.49
N ASN A 225 -24.91 12.00 -5.22
CA ASN A 225 -23.80 11.16 -4.79
C ASN A 225 -23.99 9.72 -5.27
N THR A 226 -22.92 9.12 -5.77
CA THR A 226 -22.94 7.73 -6.21
C THR A 226 -22.47 6.82 -5.07
N TYR A 227 -23.17 5.72 -4.88
CA TYR A 227 -22.82 4.70 -3.89
C TYR A 227 -22.95 3.29 -4.49
N TYR A 228 -22.31 2.32 -3.86
CA TYR A 228 -22.42 0.90 -4.21
C TYR A 228 -23.61 0.28 -3.49
N ASN A 229 -24.34 -0.58 -4.19
CA ASN A 229 -25.37 -1.42 -3.60
C ASN A 229 -24.80 -2.74 -3.06
N ASP A 230 -25.63 -3.59 -2.44
CA ASP A 230 -25.18 -4.85 -1.83
C ASP A 230 -24.61 -5.82 -2.87
N GLU A 231 -25.19 -5.84 -4.08
CA GLU A 231 -24.69 -6.67 -5.19
C GLU A 231 -23.29 -6.27 -5.63
N ALA A 232 -22.92 -4.99 -5.51
CA ALA A 232 -21.55 -4.51 -5.79
C ALA A 232 -20.53 -5.15 -4.84
N TYR A 233 -20.88 -5.28 -3.56
CA TYR A 233 -20.01 -5.91 -2.59
C TYR A 233 -19.74 -7.39 -2.95
N ASP A 234 -20.82 -8.15 -3.21
CA ASP A 234 -20.72 -9.56 -3.56
C ASP A 234 -19.95 -9.77 -4.87
N PHE A 235 -20.19 -8.93 -5.86
CA PHE A 235 -19.45 -9.00 -7.11
C PHE A 235 -17.99 -8.62 -6.94
N GLY A 236 -17.70 -7.61 -6.14
CA GLY A 236 -16.33 -7.22 -5.75
C GLY A 236 -15.56 -8.37 -5.11
N GLN A 237 -16.17 -9.08 -4.16
CA GLN A 237 -15.57 -10.27 -3.54
C GLN A 237 -15.22 -11.35 -4.59
N ARG A 238 -16.10 -11.59 -5.56
CA ARG A 238 -15.84 -12.55 -6.63
C ARG A 238 -14.71 -12.11 -7.55
N ILE A 239 -14.61 -10.82 -7.88
CA ILE A 239 -13.50 -10.25 -8.65
C ILE A 239 -12.18 -10.49 -7.94
N PHE A 240 -12.08 -10.07 -6.67
CA PHE A 240 -10.86 -10.25 -5.89
C PHE A 240 -10.51 -11.71 -5.69
N LYS A 241 -11.48 -12.59 -5.47
CA LYS A 241 -11.27 -14.03 -5.36
C LYS A 241 -10.65 -14.62 -6.63
N VAL A 242 -11.11 -14.22 -7.82
CA VAL A 242 -10.53 -14.66 -9.09
C VAL A 242 -9.07 -14.19 -9.20
N ILE A 243 -8.79 -12.93 -8.86
CA ILE A 243 -7.44 -12.38 -8.92
C ILE A 243 -6.51 -13.11 -7.95
N HIS A 244 -6.90 -13.22 -6.67
CA HIS A 244 -6.11 -13.89 -5.63
C HIS A 244 -5.82 -15.34 -5.97
N ASN A 245 -6.83 -16.12 -6.36
CA ASN A 245 -6.64 -17.52 -6.72
C ASN A 245 -5.71 -17.67 -7.93
N THR A 246 -5.86 -16.81 -8.94
CA THR A 246 -5.00 -16.85 -10.14
C THR A 246 -3.55 -16.50 -9.80
N ILE A 247 -3.34 -15.53 -8.92
CA ILE A 247 -1.99 -15.18 -8.45
C ILE A 247 -1.40 -16.31 -7.62
N ALA A 248 -2.18 -16.91 -6.69
CA ALA A 248 -1.73 -18.02 -5.87
C ALA A 248 -1.30 -19.22 -6.74
N ASP A 249 -2.13 -19.61 -7.71
CA ASP A 249 -1.83 -20.70 -8.65
C ASP A 249 -0.55 -20.41 -9.44
N PHE A 250 -0.38 -19.18 -9.92
CA PHE A 250 0.80 -18.76 -10.68
C PHE A 250 2.08 -18.71 -9.85
N ALA A 251 1.95 -18.37 -8.57
CA ALA A 251 3.09 -18.20 -7.66
C ALA A 251 3.64 -19.52 -7.08
N LEU A 252 2.94 -20.65 -7.23
CA LEU A 252 3.31 -21.93 -6.64
C LEU A 252 4.75 -22.40 -6.96
N ASP A 253 5.23 -22.08 -8.15
CA ASP A 253 6.57 -22.47 -8.66
C ASP A 253 7.55 -21.28 -8.68
N LYS A 254 7.21 -20.14 -8.05
CA LYS A 254 8.05 -18.93 -8.06
C LYS A 254 8.77 -18.75 -6.74
N ASN A 255 9.99 -18.24 -6.81
CA ASN A 255 10.81 -17.87 -5.66
C ASN A 255 10.67 -16.38 -5.28
N TYR A 256 9.63 -15.70 -5.74
CA TYR A 256 9.37 -14.29 -5.45
C TYR A 256 7.89 -14.08 -5.13
N LYS A 257 7.61 -13.00 -4.42
CA LYS A 257 6.25 -12.62 -4.03
C LYS A 257 5.56 -11.77 -5.09
N ILE A 258 4.24 -11.91 -5.19
CA ILE A 258 3.38 -11.10 -6.05
C ILE A 258 2.34 -10.42 -5.15
N ASN A 259 2.21 -9.11 -5.28
CA ASN A 259 1.19 -8.35 -4.56
C ASN A 259 0.17 -7.72 -5.53
N ILE A 260 -0.95 -7.29 -4.96
CA ILE A 260 -2.01 -6.55 -5.64
C ILE A 260 -2.00 -5.12 -5.08
N GLU A 261 -2.17 -4.15 -5.96
CA GLU A 261 -2.25 -2.74 -5.62
C GLU A 261 -3.43 -2.05 -6.34
#